data_255b11ec3be01edf899bf639255f3508
#
_entry.id   255b11ec3be01edf899bf639255f3508
#
_cell.length_a   1.000
_cell.length_b   1.000
_cell.length_c   1.000
_cell.angle_alpha   90.00
_cell.angle_beta   90.00
_cell.angle_gamma   90.00
#
_symmetry.space_group_name_H-M   'P 1'
#
loop_
_entity.id
_entity.type
_entity.pdbx_description
1 polymer ?
#
loop_
_entity_poly.entity_id
_entity_poly.type
_entity_poly.pdbx_seq_one_letter_code
_entity_poly.pdbx_strand_id
1 'polypeptide(L)'
;IEDLKPVDGEKFYFINSYPRSDMGKGTLIAQLLNIVEGSDAMKFDGLLNTDDYGIHARSGIDDFAVYSQFNPGKKWSTEHYLIGGDLWRDFLNEFGAAENHLQINPHLSVYLELRILRIWNQIGRPKHFFIEMGGTLLDPEVCPIFVPLLQRWSERTPNNVRIVLLSELAYNGIHIKTKTIQDAVKMLRSQQLNPWLVVARDVKDIEDVKFDDRLEFERIISNKIFDSTGVRLLRVISVPFFNDLTKYTKYMKERFLPLIVPVDNKDIL
;
A
#
# COMPACT_ATOMS: atom_id res chain seq x y z
N ILE A 1 19.70 14.86 1.96
CA ILE A 1 18.59 14.26 1.19
C ILE A 1 19.13 13.48 -0.02
N GLU A 2 20.20 13.93 -0.67
CA GLU A 2 20.76 13.20 -1.83
C GLU A 2 21.20 11.79 -1.48
N ASP A 3 21.77 11.57 -0.30
CA ASP A 3 22.22 10.25 0.20
C ASP A 3 21.07 9.29 0.55
N LEU A 4 19.85 9.80 0.66
CA LEU A 4 18.64 9.04 0.95
C LEU A 4 17.81 8.67 -0.29
N LYS A 5 18.24 9.05 -1.50
CA LYS A 5 17.49 8.71 -2.71
C LYS A 5 17.51 7.19 -2.96
N PRO A 6 16.36 6.61 -3.33
CA PRO A 6 16.32 5.20 -3.72
C PRO A 6 17.13 4.99 -5.00
N VAL A 7 17.88 3.90 -5.03
CA VAL A 7 18.64 3.48 -6.20
C VAL A 7 17.82 2.49 -7.05
N ASP A 8 18.32 2.18 -8.24
CA ASP A 8 17.66 1.20 -9.10
C ASP A 8 17.60 -0.17 -8.40
N GLY A 9 16.44 -0.81 -8.49
CA GLY A 9 16.14 -2.07 -7.79
C GLY A 9 15.42 -1.89 -6.45
N GLU A 10 15.49 -0.75 -5.79
CA GLU A 10 14.73 -0.46 -4.57
C GLU A 10 13.30 -0.03 -4.93
N LYS A 11 12.28 -0.58 -4.26
CA LYS A 11 10.87 -0.34 -4.58
C LYS A 11 10.08 0.05 -3.33
N PHE A 12 9.29 1.08 -3.46
CA PHE A 12 8.36 1.59 -2.44
C PHE A 12 6.93 1.29 -2.89
N TYR A 13 6.22 0.49 -2.11
CA TYR A 13 4.85 0.09 -2.39
C TYR A 13 3.90 0.82 -1.45
N PHE A 14 3.17 1.80 -1.96
CA PHE A 14 2.14 2.54 -1.24
C PHE A 14 0.83 1.79 -1.34
N ILE A 15 0.38 1.23 -0.23
CA ILE A 15 -0.78 0.34 -0.16
C ILE A 15 -1.94 1.08 0.48
N ASN A 16 -2.96 1.33 -0.32
CA ASN A 16 -4.18 2.02 0.09
C ASN A 16 -5.42 1.24 -0.29
N SER A 17 -6.57 1.63 0.24
CA SER A 17 -7.86 0.97 0.01
C SER A 17 -8.99 1.93 -0.29
N TYR A 18 -10.05 1.40 -0.91
CA TYR A 18 -11.32 2.08 -1.18
C TYR A 18 -12.44 1.02 -1.30
N PRO A 19 -13.64 1.24 -0.77
CA PRO A 19 -14.14 2.46 -0.13
C PRO A 19 -13.87 2.53 1.38
N ARG A 20 -13.35 1.47 1.99
CA ARG A 20 -13.17 1.35 3.44
C ARG A 20 -11.71 1.11 3.81
N SER A 21 -11.34 1.49 5.04
CA SER A 21 -9.98 1.27 5.55
C SER A 21 -9.71 -0.18 5.92
N ASP A 22 -10.74 -0.92 6.34
CA ASP A 22 -10.68 -2.32 6.81
C ASP A 22 -10.61 -3.38 5.69
N MET A 23 -10.13 -3.00 4.52
CA MET A 23 -10.00 -3.88 3.34
C MET A 23 -8.87 -4.92 3.47
N GLY A 24 -8.18 -5.00 4.62
CA GLY A 24 -7.11 -5.96 4.87
C GLY A 24 -5.76 -5.57 4.27
N LYS A 25 -5.42 -4.29 4.26
CA LYS A 25 -4.09 -3.79 3.89
C LYS A 25 -2.99 -4.46 4.71
N GLY A 26 -3.16 -4.48 6.04
CA GLY A 26 -2.21 -5.10 6.96
C GLY A 26 -2.00 -6.59 6.69
N THR A 27 -3.08 -7.34 6.42
CA THR A 27 -2.99 -8.77 6.07
C THR A 27 -2.23 -8.98 4.75
N LEU A 28 -2.47 -8.14 3.75
CA LEU A 28 -1.73 -8.19 2.48
C LEU A 28 -0.24 -7.95 2.72
N ILE A 29 0.12 -6.90 3.46
CA ILE A 29 1.52 -6.57 3.78
C ILE A 29 2.17 -7.69 4.56
N ALA A 30 1.49 -8.22 5.59
CA ALA A 30 2.00 -9.33 6.39
C ALA A 30 2.37 -10.55 5.53
N GLN A 31 1.54 -10.87 4.53
CA GLN A 31 1.82 -11.93 3.58
C GLN A 31 2.97 -11.59 2.62
N LEU A 32 3.03 -10.35 2.14
CA LEU A 32 4.12 -9.91 1.27
C LEU A 32 5.46 -9.98 1.99
N LEU A 33 5.51 -9.56 3.26
CA LEU A 33 6.70 -9.69 4.11
C LEU A 33 7.16 -11.13 4.29
N ASN A 34 6.21 -12.08 4.33
CA ASN A 34 6.52 -13.51 4.47
C ASN A 34 7.08 -14.14 3.19
N ILE A 35 6.75 -13.61 2.01
CA ILE A 35 7.10 -14.23 0.73
C ILE A 35 8.18 -13.46 -0.05
N VAL A 36 8.39 -12.19 0.26
CA VAL A 36 9.34 -11.31 -0.44
C VAL A 36 10.59 -11.13 0.40
N GLU A 37 11.67 -11.76 0.00
CA GLU A 37 12.96 -11.66 0.67
C GLU A 37 13.52 -10.22 0.60
N GLY A 38 14.17 -9.79 1.68
CA GLY A 38 14.72 -8.43 1.77
C GLY A 38 13.66 -7.33 1.83
N SER A 39 12.46 -7.67 2.27
CA SER A 39 11.36 -6.72 2.44
C SER A 39 11.20 -6.24 3.87
N ASP A 40 10.66 -5.04 4.01
CA ASP A 40 10.20 -4.46 5.26
C ASP A 40 8.97 -3.59 5.04
N ALA A 41 8.35 -3.15 6.14
CA ALA A 41 7.15 -2.32 6.06
C ALA A 41 7.15 -1.21 7.10
N MET A 42 6.37 -0.18 6.81
CA MET A 42 5.94 0.81 7.80
C MET A 42 4.44 1.05 7.66
N LYS A 43 3.86 1.60 8.71
CA LYS A 43 2.50 2.14 8.69
C LYS A 43 2.52 3.64 8.92
N PHE A 44 1.76 4.36 8.12
CA PHE A 44 1.40 5.75 8.36
C PHE A 44 -0.10 5.84 8.67
N ASP A 45 -0.43 6.49 9.77
CA ASP A 45 -1.81 6.78 10.15
C ASP A 45 -2.04 8.29 10.21
N GLY A 46 -3.10 8.79 9.57
CA GLY A 46 -3.41 10.21 9.48
C GLY A 46 -3.92 10.85 10.78
N LEU A 47 -4.06 10.05 11.85
CA LEU A 47 -4.57 10.52 13.13
C LEU A 47 -3.71 11.66 13.70
N LEU A 48 -4.35 12.69 14.25
CA LEU A 48 -3.68 13.85 14.83
C LEU A 48 -3.27 13.66 16.29
N ASN A 49 -3.48 12.48 16.84
CA ASN A 49 -3.05 12.18 18.20
C ASN A 49 -1.52 12.20 18.30
N THR A 50 -1.01 12.62 19.44
CA THR A 50 0.41 12.53 19.75
C THR A 50 0.67 11.38 20.71
N ASP A 51 1.89 10.88 20.70
CA ASP A 51 2.29 9.62 21.35
C ASP A 51 2.31 9.65 22.89
N ASP A 52 2.06 10.82 23.50
CA ASP A 52 2.08 11.00 24.95
C ASP A 52 1.06 10.15 25.71
N TYR A 53 0.15 9.50 25.01
CA TYR A 53 -0.92 8.71 25.64
C TYR A 53 -0.63 7.22 25.77
N GLY A 54 0.49 6.72 25.30
CA GLY A 54 0.79 5.28 25.31
C GLY A 54 -0.25 4.42 24.56
N ILE A 55 -1.27 5.07 24.01
CA ILE A 55 -2.35 4.43 23.25
C ILE A 55 -1.83 4.00 21.89
N HIS A 56 -0.93 4.78 21.32
CA HIS A 56 -0.38 4.50 20.00
C HIS A 56 0.67 3.39 20.02
N ALA A 57 1.48 3.32 21.06
CA ALA A 57 2.31 2.15 21.28
C ALA A 57 1.45 0.88 21.37
N ARG A 58 0.21 0.98 21.88
CA ARG A 58 -0.74 -0.14 21.95
C ARG A 58 -1.44 -0.39 20.61
N SER A 59 -1.97 0.64 19.95
CA SER A 59 -2.60 0.47 18.64
C SER A 59 -1.59 0.12 17.54
N GLY A 60 -0.39 0.71 17.57
CA GLY A 60 0.70 0.32 16.68
C GLY A 60 1.13 -1.13 16.92
N ILE A 61 1.18 -1.59 18.15
CA ILE A 61 1.45 -3.00 18.49
C ILE A 61 0.31 -3.89 17.99
N ASP A 62 -0.95 -3.50 18.10
CA ASP A 62 -2.09 -4.27 17.63
C ASP A 62 -2.10 -4.36 16.09
N ASP A 63 -1.76 -3.29 15.40
CA ASP A 63 -1.60 -3.31 13.94
C ASP A 63 -0.45 -4.22 13.51
N PHE A 64 0.68 -4.17 14.19
CA PHE A 64 1.81 -5.06 13.94
C PHE A 64 1.58 -6.50 14.44
N ALA A 65 0.55 -6.76 15.27
CA ALA A 65 0.16 -8.11 15.62
C ALA A 65 -0.23 -8.93 14.39
N VAL A 66 -0.92 -8.33 13.43
CA VAL A 66 -1.23 -8.97 12.15
C VAL A 66 0.05 -9.28 11.37
N TYR A 67 1.01 -8.36 11.34
CA TYR A 67 2.30 -8.60 10.66
C TYR A 67 3.09 -9.72 11.36
N SER A 68 3.06 -9.76 12.68
CA SER A 68 3.76 -10.76 13.50
C SER A 68 3.19 -12.18 13.34
N GLN A 69 1.88 -12.32 13.07
CA GLN A 69 1.27 -13.64 12.82
C GLN A 69 1.94 -14.37 11.64
N PHE A 70 2.33 -13.63 10.61
CA PHE A 70 2.95 -14.19 9.41
C PHE A 70 4.48 -14.15 9.46
N ASN A 71 5.04 -13.32 10.34
CA ASN A 71 6.47 -13.07 10.46
C ASN A 71 6.92 -13.11 11.94
N PRO A 72 6.81 -14.25 12.63
CA PRO A 72 7.00 -14.33 14.08
C PRO A 72 8.44 -14.03 14.54
N GLY A 73 9.40 -14.10 13.64
CA GLY A 73 10.82 -13.77 13.92
C GLY A 73 11.17 -12.29 13.76
N LYS A 74 10.27 -11.47 13.19
CA LYS A 74 10.54 -10.06 12.95
C LYS A 74 10.16 -9.22 14.16
N LYS A 75 11.08 -8.36 14.58
CA LYS A 75 10.83 -7.40 15.66
C LYS A 75 10.28 -6.10 15.06
N TRP A 76 9.14 -5.68 15.54
CA TRP A 76 8.53 -4.39 15.21
C TRP A 76 8.85 -3.38 16.29
N SER A 77 9.16 -2.15 15.89
CA SER A 77 9.44 -1.04 16.79
C SER A 77 8.58 0.16 16.40
N THR A 78 8.54 1.16 17.25
CA THR A 78 7.90 2.45 16.97
C THR A 78 8.49 3.16 15.74
N GLU A 79 9.70 2.79 15.33
CA GLU A 79 10.34 3.32 14.11
C GLU A 79 9.60 2.92 12.82
N HIS A 80 8.84 1.82 12.84
CA HIS A 80 8.03 1.37 11.69
C HIS A 80 6.66 2.06 11.63
N TYR A 81 6.36 2.93 12.58
CA TYR A 81 5.06 3.58 12.71
C TYR A 81 5.19 5.09 12.71
N LEU A 82 4.38 5.74 11.89
CA LEU A 82 4.32 7.20 11.81
C LEU A 82 2.86 7.64 11.87
N ILE A 83 2.52 8.51 12.80
CA ILE A 83 1.20 9.13 12.90
C ILE A 83 1.24 10.60 12.52
N GLY A 84 0.10 11.09 12.04
CA GLY A 84 -0.06 12.45 11.57
C GLY A 84 0.28 13.50 12.65
N GLY A 85 -0.13 13.29 13.91
CA GLY A 85 0.16 14.18 15.02
C GLY A 85 1.66 14.32 15.28
N ASP A 86 2.39 13.21 15.30
CA ASP A 86 3.85 13.24 15.46
C ASP A 86 4.54 13.87 14.24
N LEU A 87 4.06 13.57 13.04
CA LEU A 87 4.56 14.21 11.83
C LEU A 87 4.45 15.75 11.91
N TRP A 88 3.29 16.27 12.34
CA TRP A 88 3.06 17.70 12.51
C TRP A 88 3.94 18.29 13.59
N ARG A 89 4.00 17.68 14.76
CA ARG A 89 4.81 18.14 15.88
C ARG A 89 6.28 18.22 15.48
N ASP A 90 6.82 17.17 14.90
CA ASP A 90 8.22 17.10 14.50
C ASP A 90 8.54 18.08 13.38
N PHE A 91 7.62 18.27 12.44
CA PHE A 91 7.74 19.27 11.38
C PHE A 91 7.80 20.70 11.94
N LEU A 92 6.91 21.05 12.87
CA LEU A 92 6.91 22.36 13.50
C LEU A 92 8.13 22.59 14.39
N ASN A 93 8.61 21.56 15.07
CA ASN A 93 9.82 21.64 15.87
C ASN A 93 11.09 21.85 15.01
N GLU A 94 11.16 21.17 13.85
CA GLU A 94 12.34 21.25 12.97
C GLU A 94 12.35 22.56 12.14
N PHE A 95 11.18 23.04 11.70
CA PHE A 95 11.09 24.17 10.76
C PHE A 95 10.30 25.38 11.26
N GLY A 96 9.49 25.25 12.30
CA GLY A 96 8.58 26.31 12.75
C GLY A 96 9.22 27.62 13.17
N ALA A 97 10.50 27.57 13.58
CA ALA A 97 11.27 28.77 13.95
C ALA A 97 12.04 29.42 12.79
N ALA A 98 12.25 28.67 11.68
CA ALA A 98 13.09 29.09 10.56
C ALA A 98 12.28 29.69 9.40
N GLU A 99 11.01 29.30 9.25
CA GLU A 99 10.19 29.66 8.11
C GLU A 99 8.97 30.51 8.53
N ASN A 100 8.77 31.63 7.83
CA ASN A 100 7.65 32.53 8.13
C ASN A 100 6.30 32.03 7.60
N HIS A 101 6.28 31.09 6.65
CA HIS A 101 5.07 30.64 5.97
C HIS A 101 5.08 29.13 5.69
N LEU A 102 4.75 28.33 6.70
CA LEU A 102 4.60 26.89 6.58
C LEU A 102 3.24 26.53 5.97
N GLN A 103 3.23 25.59 5.05
CA GLN A 103 2.04 25.11 4.34
C GLN A 103 1.98 23.57 4.40
N ILE A 104 0.77 23.02 4.34
CA ILE A 104 0.56 21.57 4.21
C ILE A 104 1.20 21.07 2.92
N ASN A 105 0.98 21.76 1.83
CA ASN A 105 1.62 21.49 0.55
C ASN A 105 2.31 22.78 0.06
N PRO A 106 3.63 22.79 -0.24
CA PRO A 106 4.48 21.59 -0.36
C PRO A 106 5.18 21.15 0.95
N HIS A 107 5.28 21.98 1.97
CA HIS A 107 6.26 21.82 3.05
C HIS A 107 6.06 20.53 3.86
N LEU A 108 4.87 20.32 4.44
CA LEU A 108 4.59 19.10 5.22
C LEU A 108 4.62 17.84 4.36
N SER A 109 4.16 17.93 3.14
CA SER A 109 4.18 16.80 2.19
C SER A 109 5.63 16.43 1.77
N VAL A 110 6.55 17.40 1.68
CA VAL A 110 7.99 17.16 1.48
C VAL A 110 8.62 16.58 2.75
N TYR A 111 8.20 17.06 3.91
CA TYR A 111 8.68 16.53 5.18
C TYR A 111 8.25 15.07 5.41
N LEU A 112 7.03 14.70 5.03
CA LEU A 112 6.60 13.30 5.06
C LEU A 112 7.48 12.42 4.17
N GLU A 113 7.83 12.89 2.97
CA GLU A 113 8.78 12.20 2.09
C GLU A 113 10.11 11.94 2.81
N LEU A 114 10.66 12.98 3.44
CA LEU A 114 11.89 12.88 4.21
C LEU A 114 11.79 11.89 5.38
N ARG A 115 10.66 11.91 6.11
CA ARG A 115 10.42 10.98 7.23
C ARG A 115 10.35 9.53 6.76
N ILE A 116 9.67 9.24 5.65
CA ILE A 116 9.61 7.91 5.05
C ILE A 116 11.02 7.42 4.67
N LEU A 117 11.82 8.27 4.03
CA LEU A 117 13.19 7.94 3.64
C LEU A 117 14.11 7.74 4.85
N ARG A 118 13.95 8.53 5.92
CA ARG A 118 14.70 8.36 7.18
C ARG A 118 14.35 7.00 7.82
N ILE A 119 13.06 6.66 7.94
CA ILE A 119 12.61 5.37 8.46
C ILE A 119 13.19 4.23 7.63
N TRP A 120 13.02 4.27 6.31
CA TRP A 120 13.56 3.27 5.41
C TRP A 120 15.08 3.06 5.55
N ASN A 121 15.83 4.15 5.74
CA ASN A 121 17.29 4.07 5.97
C ASN A 121 17.61 3.47 7.34
N GLN A 122 16.88 3.85 8.39
CA GLN A 122 17.08 3.37 9.77
C GLN A 122 16.84 1.87 9.89
N ILE A 123 15.85 1.33 9.17
CA ILE A 123 15.54 -0.11 9.19
C ILE A 123 16.39 -0.93 8.21
N GLY A 124 17.46 -0.35 7.64
CA GLY A 124 18.45 -1.06 6.84
C GLY A 124 18.22 -1.05 5.33
N ARG A 125 17.45 -0.10 4.81
CA ARG A 125 17.20 0.08 3.36
C ARG A 125 16.66 -1.18 2.68
N PRO A 126 15.52 -1.71 3.08
CA PRO A 126 14.95 -2.89 2.45
C PRO A 126 14.72 -2.66 0.95
N LYS A 127 15.05 -3.67 0.15
CA LYS A 127 14.88 -3.63 -1.31
C LYS A 127 13.41 -3.46 -1.73
N HIS A 128 12.51 -4.01 -0.95
CA HIS A 128 11.06 -3.90 -1.12
C HIS A 128 10.46 -3.32 0.16
N PHE A 129 10.00 -2.08 0.09
CA PHE A 129 9.47 -1.37 1.25
C PHE A 129 7.96 -1.16 1.09
N PHE A 130 7.18 -1.80 1.96
CA PHE A 130 5.72 -1.71 1.96
C PHE A 130 5.27 -0.62 2.92
N ILE A 131 4.47 0.32 2.44
CA ILE A 131 3.96 1.45 3.22
C ILE A 131 2.45 1.32 3.30
N GLU A 132 1.95 0.93 4.48
CA GLU A 132 0.52 0.95 4.74
C GLU A 132 0.05 2.38 4.96
N MET A 133 -0.85 2.82 4.10
CA MET A 133 -1.50 4.11 4.27
C MET A 133 -2.77 3.92 5.10
N GLY A 134 -2.81 4.52 6.28
CA GLY A 134 -4.00 4.55 7.13
C GLY A 134 -5.17 5.25 6.43
N GLY A 135 -6.39 4.96 6.87
CA GLY A 135 -7.58 5.51 6.24
C GLY A 135 -7.87 4.93 4.85
N THR A 136 -8.55 5.70 4.05
CA THR A 136 -8.90 5.39 2.66
C THR A 136 -8.20 6.32 1.68
N LEU A 137 -8.26 5.99 0.39
CA LEU A 137 -7.65 6.78 -0.68
C LEU A 137 -8.04 8.27 -0.70
N LEU A 138 -9.23 8.58 -0.20
CA LEU A 138 -9.77 9.95 -0.20
C LEU A 138 -9.96 10.50 1.20
N ASP A 139 -9.33 9.91 2.16
CA ASP A 139 -9.38 10.42 3.53
C ASP A 139 -8.88 11.87 3.57
N PRO A 140 -9.71 12.83 4.00
CA PRO A 140 -9.36 14.25 3.99
C PRO A 140 -8.17 14.57 4.91
N GLU A 141 -7.89 13.73 5.88
CA GLU A 141 -6.77 13.92 6.81
C GLU A 141 -5.44 13.50 6.17
N VAL A 142 -5.46 12.55 5.24
CA VAL A 142 -4.27 11.94 4.62
C VAL A 142 -4.03 12.44 3.21
N CYS A 143 -5.09 12.58 2.43
CA CYS A 143 -5.04 12.90 1.00
C CYS A 143 -4.24 14.18 0.68
N PRO A 144 -4.40 15.32 1.41
CA PRO A 144 -3.67 16.55 1.11
C PRO A 144 -2.15 16.45 1.24
N ILE A 145 -1.66 15.47 1.98
CA ILE A 145 -0.23 15.26 2.24
C ILE A 145 0.33 14.18 1.30
N PHE A 146 -0.39 13.07 1.16
CA PHE A 146 0.09 11.92 0.39
C PHE A 146 -0.03 12.09 -1.13
N VAL A 147 -1.08 12.69 -1.63
CA VAL A 147 -1.25 12.87 -3.08
C VAL A 147 -0.10 13.68 -3.68
N PRO A 148 0.25 14.86 -3.15
CA PRO A 148 1.40 15.60 -3.66
C PRO A 148 2.73 14.85 -3.52
N LEU A 149 2.91 14.07 -2.45
CA LEU A 149 4.09 13.22 -2.28
C LEU A 149 4.17 12.17 -3.39
N LEU A 150 3.09 11.42 -3.61
CA LEU A 150 3.04 10.37 -4.62
C LEU A 150 3.22 10.93 -6.05
N GLN A 151 2.64 12.08 -6.34
CA GLN A 151 2.84 12.78 -7.62
C GLN A 151 4.32 13.09 -7.84
N ARG A 152 4.97 13.78 -6.89
CA ARG A 152 6.40 14.12 -6.99
C ARG A 152 7.29 12.89 -7.11
N TRP A 153 7.02 11.85 -6.33
CA TRP A 153 7.82 10.62 -6.40
C TRP A 153 7.60 9.86 -7.68
N SER A 154 6.35 9.76 -8.15
CA SER A 154 6.04 9.10 -9.42
C SER A 154 6.71 9.80 -10.61
N GLU A 155 6.89 11.12 -10.55
CA GLU A 155 7.60 11.88 -11.58
C GLU A 155 9.13 11.74 -11.48
N ARG A 156 9.68 11.88 -10.26
CA ARG A 156 11.13 11.87 -10.06
C ARG A 156 11.76 10.48 -10.09
N THR A 157 11.04 9.49 -9.63
CA THR A 157 11.52 8.11 -9.50
C THR A 157 10.46 7.08 -9.92
N PRO A 158 9.99 7.14 -11.19
CA PRO A 158 8.87 6.32 -11.67
C PRO A 158 9.12 4.81 -11.56
N ASN A 159 10.39 4.42 -11.58
CA ASN A 159 10.79 3.02 -11.46
C ASN A 159 10.77 2.50 -10.01
N ASN A 160 10.79 3.39 -9.02
CA ASN A 160 10.88 3.01 -7.60
C ASN A 160 9.51 3.00 -6.91
N VAL A 161 8.53 3.76 -7.39
CA VAL A 161 7.22 3.91 -6.76
C VAL A 161 6.19 2.97 -7.37
N ARG A 162 5.42 2.33 -6.52
CA ARG A 162 4.33 1.42 -6.86
C ARG A 162 3.10 1.72 -6.02
N ILE A 163 2.00 2.11 -6.64
CA ILE A 163 0.73 2.33 -5.94
C ILE A 163 -0.10 1.05 -6.03
N VAL A 164 -0.41 0.48 -4.89
CA VAL A 164 -1.24 -0.72 -4.76
C VAL A 164 -2.60 -0.31 -4.20
N LEU A 165 -3.64 -0.55 -4.96
CA LEU A 165 -5.01 -0.21 -4.60
C LEU A 165 -5.80 -1.47 -4.25
N LEU A 166 -6.25 -1.57 -3.00
CA LEU A 166 -7.20 -2.60 -2.57
C LEU A 166 -8.62 -2.10 -2.73
N SER A 167 -9.47 -2.89 -3.35
CA SER A 167 -10.89 -2.57 -3.43
C SER A 167 -11.74 -3.82 -3.50
N GLU A 168 -13.00 -3.72 -3.12
CA GLU A 168 -13.89 -4.87 -3.05
C GLU A 168 -14.59 -5.16 -4.37
N LEU A 169 -14.79 -6.45 -4.62
CA LEU A 169 -15.74 -6.95 -5.58
C LEU A 169 -17.10 -7.16 -4.90
N ALA A 170 -18.15 -6.64 -5.47
CA ALA A 170 -19.50 -6.95 -5.01
C ALA A 170 -20.12 -8.05 -5.88
N TYR A 171 -20.85 -8.96 -5.24
CA TYR A 171 -21.59 -10.02 -5.90
C TYR A 171 -23.07 -9.95 -5.53
N ASN A 172 -23.95 -10.03 -6.49
CA ASN A 172 -25.40 -9.97 -6.26
C ASN A 172 -26.11 -11.31 -6.51
N GLY A 173 -25.41 -12.43 -6.41
CA GLY A 173 -25.92 -13.77 -6.68
C GLY A 173 -25.90 -14.17 -8.17
N ILE A 174 -25.76 -13.22 -9.09
CA ILE A 174 -25.79 -13.46 -10.54
C ILE A 174 -24.56 -12.84 -11.22
N HIS A 175 -24.19 -11.63 -10.85
CA HIS A 175 -23.12 -10.87 -11.52
C HIS A 175 -22.12 -10.29 -10.54
N ILE A 176 -20.84 -10.31 -10.95
CA ILE A 176 -19.77 -9.62 -10.29
C ILE A 176 -19.81 -8.15 -10.68
N LYS A 177 -19.80 -7.31 -9.67
CA LYS A 177 -19.80 -5.87 -9.83
C LYS A 177 -18.42 -5.30 -9.51
N THR A 178 -17.86 -4.59 -10.48
CA THR A 178 -16.53 -3.93 -10.38
C THR A 178 -16.65 -2.43 -10.20
N LYS A 179 -17.86 -1.91 -9.91
CA LYS A 179 -18.12 -0.46 -9.87
C LYS A 179 -17.25 0.26 -8.85
N THR A 180 -17.13 -0.29 -7.65
CA THR A 180 -16.29 0.27 -6.59
C THR A 180 -14.84 0.40 -7.01
N ILE A 181 -14.30 -0.64 -7.65
CA ILE A 181 -12.92 -0.63 -8.18
C ILE A 181 -12.77 0.41 -9.29
N GLN A 182 -13.72 0.48 -10.20
CA GLN A 182 -13.72 1.45 -11.28
C GLN A 182 -13.71 2.89 -10.75
N ASP A 183 -14.51 3.16 -9.73
CA ASP A 183 -14.57 4.48 -9.10
C ASP A 183 -13.26 4.80 -8.38
N ALA A 184 -12.69 3.86 -7.65
CA ALA A 184 -11.38 4.02 -7.01
C ALA A 184 -10.26 4.32 -8.03
N VAL A 185 -10.22 3.60 -9.15
CA VAL A 185 -9.26 3.86 -10.22
C VAL A 185 -9.46 5.25 -10.85
N LYS A 186 -10.71 5.66 -11.10
CA LYS A 186 -11.01 7.00 -11.63
C LYS A 186 -10.60 8.10 -10.67
N MET A 187 -10.79 7.88 -9.37
CA MET A 187 -10.40 8.83 -8.33
C MET A 187 -8.87 8.99 -8.26
N LEU A 188 -8.11 7.89 -8.26
CA LEU A 188 -6.65 7.97 -8.37
C LEU A 188 -6.22 8.74 -9.61
N ARG A 189 -6.85 8.43 -10.74
CA ARG A 189 -6.51 9.08 -12.01
C ARG A 189 -6.85 10.56 -12.03
N SER A 190 -7.94 10.99 -11.38
CA SER A 190 -8.27 12.41 -11.24
C SER A 190 -7.21 13.18 -10.45
N GLN A 191 -6.42 12.48 -9.63
CA GLN A 191 -5.24 13.00 -8.94
C GLN A 191 -3.93 12.79 -9.73
N GLN A 192 -4.01 12.48 -11.03
CA GLN A 192 -2.85 12.20 -11.90
C GLN A 192 -1.99 11.01 -11.42
N LEU A 193 -2.57 10.10 -10.65
CA LEU A 193 -1.95 8.89 -10.16
C LEU A 193 -2.55 7.66 -10.84
N ASN A 194 -1.72 6.66 -11.11
CA ASN A 194 -2.18 5.39 -11.66
C ASN A 194 -1.80 4.23 -10.72
N PRO A 195 -2.71 3.30 -10.45
CA PRO A 195 -2.34 2.12 -9.70
C PRO A 195 -1.36 1.26 -10.54
N TRP A 196 -0.29 0.82 -9.88
CA TRP A 196 0.58 -0.21 -10.42
C TRP A 196 -0.05 -1.60 -10.32
N LEU A 197 -0.83 -1.83 -9.25
CA LEU A 197 -1.56 -3.07 -9.00
C LEU A 197 -2.92 -2.74 -8.39
N VAL A 198 -3.95 -3.41 -8.87
CA VAL A 198 -5.26 -3.44 -8.22
C VAL A 198 -5.49 -4.81 -7.60
N VAL A 199 -5.74 -4.82 -6.30
CA VAL A 199 -6.11 -6.01 -5.56
C VAL A 199 -7.62 -5.99 -5.35
N ALA A 200 -8.31 -6.83 -6.11
CA ALA A 200 -9.76 -7.01 -6.00
C ALA A 200 -10.05 -8.03 -4.88
N ARG A 201 -10.55 -7.56 -3.74
CA ARG A 201 -10.91 -8.45 -2.64
C ARG A 201 -12.29 -9.07 -2.90
N ASP A 202 -12.33 -10.39 -2.86
CA ASP A 202 -13.59 -11.10 -2.94
C ASP A 202 -14.42 -10.85 -1.68
N VAL A 203 -15.73 -10.65 -1.84
CA VAL A 203 -16.67 -10.77 -0.73
C VAL A 203 -16.93 -12.25 -0.46
N LYS A 204 -17.34 -12.55 0.77
CA LYS A 204 -17.47 -13.90 1.31
C LYS A 204 -18.28 -14.87 0.44
N ASP A 205 -19.19 -14.35 -0.38
CA ASP A 205 -20.12 -15.13 -1.21
C ASP A 205 -19.52 -15.57 -2.57
N ILE A 206 -18.25 -15.24 -2.85
CA ILE A 206 -17.56 -15.65 -4.09
C ILE A 206 -16.66 -16.88 -3.87
N GLU A 207 -16.72 -17.49 -2.69
CA GLU A 207 -15.87 -18.64 -2.32
C GLU A 207 -16.04 -19.87 -3.24
N ASP A 208 -17.19 -19.99 -3.93
CA ASP A 208 -17.50 -21.13 -4.79
C ASP A 208 -16.91 -21.06 -6.20
N VAL A 209 -16.23 -19.96 -6.57
CA VAL A 209 -15.54 -19.89 -7.86
C VAL A 209 -14.30 -20.79 -7.81
N LYS A 210 -14.34 -21.89 -8.55
CA LYS A 210 -13.25 -22.87 -8.63
C LYS A 210 -11.94 -22.17 -9.02
N PHE A 211 -10.84 -22.58 -8.40
CA PHE A 211 -9.53 -21.98 -8.58
C PHE A 211 -9.05 -22.00 -10.05
N ASP A 212 -9.43 -23.00 -10.81
CA ASP A 212 -9.08 -23.17 -12.22
C ASP A 212 -9.68 -22.08 -13.12
N ASP A 213 -10.81 -21.49 -12.72
CA ASP A 213 -11.48 -20.41 -13.45
C ASP A 213 -11.00 -19.00 -13.04
N ARG A 214 -10.09 -18.91 -12.09
CA ARG A 214 -9.66 -17.61 -11.52
C ARG A 214 -8.90 -16.73 -12.50
N LEU A 215 -8.09 -17.30 -13.38
CA LEU A 215 -7.39 -16.52 -14.40
C LEU A 215 -8.36 -15.87 -15.38
N GLU A 216 -9.37 -16.62 -15.81
CA GLU A 216 -10.42 -16.09 -16.68
C GLU A 216 -11.26 -15.04 -15.93
N PHE A 217 -11.55 -15.29 -14.66
CA PHE A 217 -12.23 -14.35 -13.79
C PHE A 217 -11.46 -13.01 -13.67
N GLU A 218 -10.16 -13.06 -13.39
CA GLU A 218 -9.31 -11.87 -13.34
C GLU A 218 -9.25 -11.15 -14.69
N ARG A 219 -9.23 -11.89 -15.79
CA ARG A 219 -9.27 -11.32 -17.14
C ARG A 219 -10.58 -10.56 -17.40
N ILE A 220 -11.72 -11.12 -17.00
CA ILE A 220 -13.02 -10.47 -17.12
C ILE A 220 -13.07 -9.19 -16.28
N ILE A 221 -12.59 -9.24 -15.04
CA ILE A 221 -12.55 -8.07 -14.15
C ILE A 221 -11.65 -6.98 -14.75
N SER A 222 -10.45 -7.35 -15.19
CA SER A 222 -9.50 -6.42 -15.82
C SER A 222 -10.09 -5.73 -17.03
N ASN A 223 -10.75 -6.47 -17.91
CA ASN A 223 -11.41 -5.91 -19.10
C ASN A 223 -12.53 -4.93 -18.70
N LYS A 224 -13.39 -5.29 -17.75
CA LYS A 224 -14.45 -4.39 -17.27
C LYS A 224 -13.92 -3.10 -16.67
N ILE A 225 -12.79 -3.16 -15.98
CA ILE A 225 -12.13 -1.97 -15.42
C ILE A 225 -11.52 -1.13 -16.55
N PHE A 226 -10.82 -1.76 -17.48
CA PHE A 226 -10.23 -1.10 -18.64
C PHE A 226 -11.30 -0.40 -19.49
N ASP A 227 -12.36 -1.11 -19.87
CA ASP A 227 -13.44 -0.58 -20.71
C ASP A 227 -14.12 0.64 -20.09
N SER A 228 -14.21 0.67 -18.75
CA SER A 228 -14.89 1.75 -18.05
C SER A 228 -13.99 2.94 -17.69
N THR A 229 -12.68 2.73 -17.60
CA THR A 229 -11.72 3.75 -17.13
C THR A 229 -10.76 4.20 -18.21
N GLY A 230 -10.55 3.39 -19.26
CA GLY A 230 -9.51 3.60 -20.27
C GLY A 230 -8.08 3.47 -19.70
N VAL A 231 -7.92 3.03 -18.46
CA VAL A 231 -6.62 2.83 -17.83
C VAL A 231 -6.14 1.44 -18.13
N ARG A 232 -4.98 1.32 -18.78
CA ARG A 232 -4.28 0.03 -18.88
C ARG A 232 -3.78 -0.35 -17.49
N LEU A 233 -4.55 -1.18 -16.82
CA LEU A 233 -4.11 -1.83 -15.62
C LEU A 233 -3.20 -2.97 -16.04
N LEU A 234 -1.94 -2.84 -15.72
CA LEU A 234 -0.98 -3.91 -15.99
C LEU A 234 -1.38 -5.18 -15.23
N ARG A 235 -2.13 -5.03 -14.12
CA ARG A 235 -2.40 -6.15 -13.21
C ARG A 235 -3.65 -5.91 -12.37
N VAL A 236 -4.55 -6.84 -12.43
CA VAL A 236 -5.65 -7.01 -11.47
C VAL A 236 -5.53 -8.41 -10.89
N ILE A 237 -5.47 -8.51 -9.58
CA ILE A 237 -5.45 -9.79 -8.87
C ILE A 237 -6.69 -9.87 -8.01
N SER A 238 -7.45 -10.95 -8.15
CA SER A 238 -8.55 -11.29 -7.26
C SER A 238 -8.01 -12.09 -6.08
N VAL A 239 -8.21 -11.60 -4.87
CA VAL A 239 -7.79 -12.26 -3.65
C VAL A 239 -9.00 -12.88 -2.97
N PRO A 240 -9.11 -14.22 -2.96
CA PRO A 240 -10.18 -14.89 -2.26
C PRO A 240 -10.08 -14.72 -0.75
N PHE A 241 -11.21 -14.91 -0.08
CA PHE A 241 -11.23 -14.98 1.38
C PHE A 241 -10.74 -16.36 1.81
N PHE A 242 -9.53 -16.43 2.37
CA PHE A 242 -8.98 -17.67 2.89
C PHE A 242 -9.14 -17.76 4.41
N ASN A 243 -9.71 -18.85 4.88
CA ASN A 243 -9.70 -19.22 6.31
C ASN A 243 -8.42 -20.00 6.69
N ASP A 244 -7.64 -20.43 5.68
CA ASP A 244 -6.43 -21.25 5.84
C ASP A 244 -5.20 -20.42 5.39
N LEU A 245 -4.34 -20.11 6.35
CA LEU A 245 -3.11 -19.35 6.13
C LEU A 245 -2.15 -20.02 5.14
N THR A 246 -2.11 -21.35 5.12
CA THR A 246 -1.22 -22.10 4.23
C THR A 246 -1.65 -21.94 2.78
N LYS A 247 -2.96 -22.06 2.52
CA LYS A 247 -3.53 -21.81 1.19
C LYS A 247 -3.32 -20.38 0.75
N TYR A 248 -3.49 -19.42 1.68
CA TYR A 248 -3.27 -18.01 1.40
C TYR A 248 -1.79 -17.74 1.04
N THR A 249 -0.86 -18.26 1.82
CA THR A 249 0.58 -18.12 1.54
C THR A 249 0.96 -18.73 0.19
N LYS A 250 0.43 -19.92 -0.14
CA LYS A 250 0.64 -20.55 -1.44
C LYS A 250 0.13 -19.68 -2.57
N TYR A 251 -1.09 -19.18 -2.47
CA TYR A 251 -1.69 -18.29 -3.45
C TYR A 251 -0.86 -17.01 -3.65
N MET A 252 -0.39 -16.40 -2.56
CA MET A 252 0.44 -15.21 -2.62
C MET A 252 1.77 -15.47 -3.34
N LYS A 253 2.41 -16.60 -3.08
CA LYS A 253 3.64 -17.01 -3.78
C LYS A 253 3.42 -17.19 -5.28
N GLU A 254 2.34 -17.80 -5.67
CA GLU A 254 2.04 -18.07 -7.07
C GLU A 254 1.61 -16.81 -7.85
N ARG A 255 0.88 -15.89 -7.20
CA ARG A 255 0.24 -14.77 -7.89
C ARG A 255 0.94 -13.42 -7.69
N PHE A 256 1.45 -13.15 -6.50
CA PHE A 256 2.06 -11.86 -6.17
C PHE A 256 3.57 -11.84 -6.33
N LEU A 257 4.25 -12.91 -5.91
CA LEU A 257 5.71 -12.94 -5.94
C LEU A 257 6.30 -12.67 -7.34
N PRO A 258 5.78 -13.27 -8.45
CA PRO A 258 6.30 -12.99 -9.79
C PRO A 258 6.10 -11.53 -10.24
N LEU A 259 5.18 -10.81 -9.61
CA LEU A 259 4.93 -9.41 -9.92
C LEU A 259 5.89 -8.47 -9.20
N ILE A 260 6.27 -8.83 -7.98
CA ILE A 260 7.13 -8.01 -7.12
C ILE A 260 8.60 -8.30 -7.42
N VAL A 261 8.94 -9.56 -7.58
CA VAL A 261 10.27 -10.05 -7.93
C VAL A 261 10.19 -10.73 -9.31
N PRO A 262 10.37 -9.98 -10.40
CA PRO A 262 10.36 -10.57 -11.73
C PRO A 262 11.45 -11.65 -11.82
N VAL A 263 11.09 -12.84 -12.25
CA VAL A 263 12.06 -13.88 -12.61
C VAL A 263 12.82 -13.36 -13.84
N ASP A 264 14.12 -13.19 -13.74
CA ASP A 264 14.95 -12.87 -14.89
C ASP A 264 14.76 -14.00 -15.92
N ASN A 265 14.12 -13.65 -17.04
CA ASN A 265 13.88 -14.60 -18.16
C ASN A 265 15.15 -15.07 -18.87
N LYS A 266 16.28 -15.16 -18.18
CA LYS A 266 17.53 -15.67 -18.75
C LYS A 266 17.61 -17.20 -18.75
N ASP A 267 16.70 -17.88 -18.04
CA ASP A 267 16.70 -19.35 -17.94
C ASP A 267 15.56 -20.01 -18.74
N ILE A 268 14.87 -19.25 -19.60
CA ILE A 268 13.85 -19.77 -20.52
C ILE A 268 14.21 -19.34 -21.95
N LEU A 269 15.28 -19.88 -22.46
CA LEU A 269 15.59 -19.99 -23.89
C LEU A 269 16.12 -21.37 -24.17
#